data_bc5b6e7896ff8df695fa9c8845de3d77
#
_entry.id   bc5b6e7896ff8df695fa9c8845de3d77
#
_cell.length_a   1.000
_cell.length_b   1.000
_cell.length_c   1.000
_cell.angle_alpha   90.00
_cell.angle_beta   90.00
_cell.angle_gamma   90.00
#
_symmetry.space_group_name_H-M   'P 1'
#
loop_
_entity.id
_entity.type
_entity.pdbx_description
1 polymer ?
#
loop_
_entity_poly.entity_id
_entity_poly.type
_entity_poly.pdbx_seq_one_letter_code
_entity_poly.pdbx_strand_id
1 'polypeptide(L)'
;NPDPVRGPERLAHLTASEYVSGGFLTADKFEDYFKFSFVRNPWARLVSEYRYRPIHRRSSFKDFVTRHLPKKDAYSDAYRHILPQYSFLHDSDGKCIVDFVGRFESLQTDFDRVCAELGVSDSRLPHVNSSENRSGRLRMRFGRLLSRPTAREHYTTFYDDELISIVGEMYRVDVEAFGFEFEK
;
A
#
# COMPACT_ATOMS: atom_id res chain seq x y z
N ASN A 1 -8.77 14.87 8.07
CA ASN A 1 -9.19 15.96 7.21
C ASN A 1 -10.59 16.41 7.61
N PRO A 2 -10.76 17.60 8.20
CA PRO A 2 -12.08 18.12 8.59
C PRO A 2 -12.90 18.64 7.40
N ASP A 3 -12.27 18.79 6.23
CA ASP A 3 -12.90 19.30 5.01
C ASP A 3 -12.88 18.23 3.90
N PRO A 4 -13.99 17.49 3.70
CA PRO A 4 -14.04 16.42 2.69
C PRO A 4 -13.94 16.95 1.24
N VAL A 5 -14.15 18.24 1.00
CA VAL A 5 -13.96 18.84 -0.34
C VAL A 5 -12.50 18.88 -0.73
N ARG A 6 -11.59 18.83 0.23
CA ARG A 6 -10.13 18.84 0.01
C ARG A 6 -9.49 17.47 -0.14
N GLY A 7 -10.25 16.39 -0.07
CA GLY A 7 -9.70 15.04 -0.21
C GLY A 7 -10.14 14.08 0.90
N PRO A 8 -9.52 12.89 1.00
CA PRO A 8 -9.91 11.83 1.93
C PRO A 8 -9.74 12.24 3.39
N GLU A 9 -10.42 11.53 4.30
CA GLU A 9 -10.34 11.78 5.75
C GLU A 9 -8.90 11.80 6.28
N ARG A 10 -8.05 10.94 5.74
CA ARG A 10 -6.65 10.82 6.16
C ARG A 10 -5.72 11.47 5.15
N LEU A 11 -4.93 12.43 5.60
CA LEU A 11 -3.91 13.08 4.77
C LEU A 11 -2.85 12.10 4.26
N ALA A 12 -2.59 11.00 4.98
CA ALA A 12 -1.69 9.93 4.55
C ALA A 12 -2.16 9.19 3.27
N HIS A 13 -3.41 9.40 2.84
CA HIS A 13 -3.94 8.83 1.61
C HIS A 13 -4.06 9.84 0.46
N LEU A 14 -3.47 11.02 0.61
CA LEU A 14 -3.34 11.99 -0.48
C LEU A 14 -2.33 11.52 -1.53
N THR A 15 -2.60 11.85 -2.78
CA THR A 15 -1.56 11.81 -3.82
C THR A 15 -0.56 12.94 -3.62
N ALA A 16 0.63 12.83 -4.19
CA ALA A 16 1.63 13.89 -4.09
C ALA A 16 1.10 15.24 -4.60
N SER A 17 0.36 15.25 -5.71
CA SER A 17 -0.26 16.47 -6.24
C SER A 17 -1.33 17.06 -5.33
N GLU A 18 -2.08 16.23 -4.59
CA GLU A 18 -3.16 16.69 -3.72
C GLU A 18 -2.66 17.43 -2.48
N TYR A 19 -1.41 17.24 -2.06
CA TYR A 19 -0.85 18.05 -0.98
C TYR A 19 -0.83 19.53 -1.33
N VAL A 20 -0.53 19.87 -2.59
CA VAL A 20 -0.52 21.24 -3.08
C VAL A 20 -1.91 21.70 -3.51
N SER A 21 -2.59 20.94 -4.37
CA SER A 21 -3.91 21.31 -4.90
C SER A 21 -4.99 21.40 -3.82
N GLY A 22 -4.88 20.58 -2.77
CA GLY A 22 -5.75 20.62 -1.59
C GLY A 22 -5.38 21.71 -0.58
N GLY A 23 -4.29 22.47 -0.81
CA GLY A 23 -3.83 23.54 0.07
C GLY A 23 -3.24 23.05 1.41
N PHE A 24 -2.76 21.82 1.48
CA PHE A 24 -2.08 21.27 2.67
C PHE A 24 -0.60 21.66 2.73
N LEU A 25 0.02 21.89 1.58
CA LEU A 25 1.35 22.46 1.43
C LEU A 25 1.33 23.56 0.37
N THR A 26 2.20 24.56 0.51
CA THR A 26 2.49 25.49 -0.58
C THR A 26 3.36 24.81 -1.63
N ALA A 27 3.31 25.28 -2.88
CA ALA A 27 4.14 24.75 -3.96
C ALA A 27 5.63 24.83 -3.61
N ASP A 28 6.09 25.97 -3.08
CA ASP A 28 7.49 26.17 -2.68
C ASP A 28 7.95 25.13 -1.66
N LYS A 29 7.14 24.88 -0.61
CA LYS A 29 7.47 23.85 0.39
C LYS A 29 7.47 22.43 -0.19
N PHE A 30 6.56 22.16 -1.15
CA PHE A 30 6.54 20.88 -1.83
C PHE A 30 7.81 20.65 -2.66
N GLU A 31 8.29 21.69 -3.36
CA GLU A 31 9.55 21.61 -4.11
C GLU A 31 10.77 21.47 -3.20
N ASP A 32 10.80 22.19 -2.07
CA ASP A 32 11.93 22.18 -1.14
C ASP A 32 12.08 20.87 -0.35
N TYR A 33 10.99 20.12 -0.14
CA TYR A 33 11.03 18.88 0.66
C TYR A 33 11.56 17.71 -0.17
N PHE A 34 12.40 16.89 0.45
CA PHE A 34 12.74 15.57 -0.10
C PHE A 34 11.51 14.66 0.01
N LYS A 35 10.96 14.31 -1.13
CA LYS A 35 9.73 13.52 -1.27
C LYS A 35 10.09 12.08 -1.60
N PHE A 36 9.61 11.14 -0.80
CA PHE A 36 9.83 9.71 -1.06
C PHE A 36 8.58 8.89 -0.84
N SER A 37 8.53 7.74 -1.47
CA SER A 37 7.47 6.76 -1.29
C SER A 37 7.99 5.35 -1.51
N PHE A 38 7.19 4.36 -1.11
CA PHE A 38 7.47 2.95 -1.35
C PHE A 38 6.33 2.33 -2.15
N VAL A 39 6.69 1.64 -3.21
CA VAL A 39 5.76 0.86 -4.03
C VAL A 39 5.94 -0.63 -3.72
N ARG A 40 4.90 -1.39 -3.95
CA ARG A 40 4.86 -2.83 -3.70
C ARG A 40 4.29 -3.55 -4.90
N ASN A 41 4.73 -4.79 -5.12
CA ASN A 41 4.14 -5.67 -6.12
C ASN A 41 2.59 -5.64 -6.02
N PRO A 42 1.86 -5.29 -7.12
CA PRO A 42 0.41 -5.07 -7.08
C PRO A 42 -0.38 -6.29 -6.61
N TRP A 43 0.02 -7.48 -7.02
CA TRP A 43 -0.62 -8.72 -6.61
C TRP A 43 -0.44 -8.99 -5.10
N ALA A 44 0.77 -8.81 -4.60
CA ALA A 44 1.05 -8.92 -3.16
C ALA A 44 0.34 -7.82 -2.34
N ARG A 45 0.24 -6.61 -2.89
CA ARG A 45 -0.48 -5.48 -2.28
C ARG A 45 -1.97 -5.78 -2.13
N LEU A 46 -2.62 -6.31 -3.17
CA LEU A 46 -4.05 -6.60 -3.15
C LEU A 46 -4.41 -7.74 -2.18
N VAL A 47 -3.57 -8.77 -2.07
CA VAL A 47 -3.72 -9.81 -1.04
C VAL A 47 -3.57 -9.22 0.36
N SER A 48 -2.62 -8.28 0.55
CA SER A 48 -2.46 -7.60 1.84
C SER A 48 -3.71 -6.79 2.21
N GLU A 49 -4.29 -6.09 1.25
CA GLU A 49 -5.54 -5.34 1.43
C GLU A 49 -6.72 -6.26 1.77
N TYR A 50 -6.90 -7.36 1.04
CA TYR A 50 -7.89 -8.38 1.34
C TYR A 50 -7.77 -8.88 2.78
N ARG A 51 -6.55 -9.26 3.21
CA ARG A 51 -6.29 -9.73 4.58
C ARG A 51 -6.53 -8.66 5.65
N TYR A 52 -6.34 -7.40 5.31
CA TYR A 52 -6.58 -6.27 6.22
C TYR A 52 -8.07 -6.05 6.47
N ARG A 53 -8.92 -6.27 5.46
CA ARG A 53 -10.37 -6.02 5.54
C ARG A 53 -11.12 -7.11 6.27
N PRO A 54 -12.20 -6.78 7.00
CA PRO A 54 -13.06 -7.78 7.64
C PRO A 54 -13.67 -8.80 6.67
N ILE A 55 -13.79 -8.46 5.39
CA ILE A 55 -14.37 -9.28 4.33
C ILE A 55 -13.63 -10.62 4.15
N HIS A 56 -12.32 -10.68 4.41
CA HIS A 56 -11.53 -11.92 4.30
C HIS A 56 -12.08 -13.08 5.16
N ARG A 57 -12.88 -12.76 6.18
CA ARG A 57 -13.51 -13.76 7.06
C ARG A 57 -14.81 -14.34 6.49
N ARG A 58 -15.35 -13.75 5.43
CA ARG A 58 -16.70 -14.04 4.91
C ARG A 58 -16.73 -14.32 3.41
N SER A 59 -15.64 -14.04 2.71
CA SER A 59 -15.56 -14.11 1.25
C SER A 59 -14.20 -14.61 0.82
N SER A 60 -14.14 -15.33 -0.30
CA SER A 60 -12.89 -15.76 -0.91
C SER A 60 -12.14 -14.54 -1.49
N PHE A 61 -10.84 -14.71 -1.77
CA PHE A 61 -10.06 -13.68 -2.46
C PHE A 61 -10.62 -13.39 -3.87
N LYS A 62 -11.05 -14.44 -4.58
CA LYS A 62 -11.69 -14.31 -5.91
C LYS A 62 -12.96 -13.46 -5.83
N ASP A 63 -13.84 -13.73 -4.85
CA ASP A 63 -15.03 -12.91 -4.67
C ASP A 63 -14.69 -11.46 -4.27
N PHE A 64 -13.64 -11.26 -3.46
CA PHE A 64 -13.18 -9.92 -3.12
C PHE A 64 -12.78 -9.14 -4.38
N VAL A 65 -11.96 -9.74 -5.24
CA VAL A 65 -11.48 -9.09 -6.47
C VAL A 65 -12.61 -8.84 -7.45
N THR A 66 -13.54 -9.80 -7.61
CA THR A 66 -14.55 -9.72 -8.68
C THR A 66 -15.83 -8.98 -8.28
N ARG A 67 -16.14 -8.91 -6.96
CA ARG A 67 -17.46 -8.41 -6.49
C ARG A 67 -17.40 -7.41 -5.34
N HIS A 68 -16.31 -7.37 -4.59
CA HIS A 68 -16.25 -6.65 -3.31
C HIS A 68 -15.15 -5.60 -3.23
N LEU A 69 -14.53 -5.25 -4.36
CA LEU A 69 -13.63 -4.11 -4.39
C LEU A 69 -14.40 -2.84 -4.01
N PRO A 70 -13.75 -1.91 -3.28
CA PRO A 70 -14.33 -0.61 -2.98
C PRO A 70 -14.83 0.08 -4.23
N LYS A 71 -16.03 0.65 -4.17
CA LYS A 71 -16.56 1.46 -5.26
C LYS A 71 -15.72 2.72 -5.45
N LYS A 72 -15.66 3.21 -6.68
CA LYS A 72 -14.96 4.44 -7.02
C LYS A 72 -15.52 5.61 -6.20
N ASP A 73 -14.70 6.11 -5.28
CA ASP A 73 -15.00 7.25 -4.44
C ASP A 73 -13.68 7.91 -4.03
N ALA A 74 -13.38 9.07 -4.62
CA ALA A 74 -12.12 9.79 -4.40
C ALA A 74 -11.91 10.23 -2.93
N TYR A 75 -12.97 10.29 -2.14
CA TYR A 75 -12.91 10.67 -0.73
C TYR A 75 -12.86 9.49 0.22
N SER A 76 -13.15 8.29 -0.26
CA SER A 76 -13.12 7.07 0.56
C SER A 76 -11.70 6.54 0.73
N ASP A 77 -11.23 6.46 1.97
CA ASP A 77 -9.98 5.77 2.31
C ASP A 77 -9.96 4.34 1.75
N ALA A 78 -11.10 3.67 1.78
CA ALA A 78 -11.23 2.32 1.28
C ALA A 78 -10.94 2.21 -0.22
N TYR A 79 -11.38 3.15 -1.02
CA TYR A 79 -11.08 3.21 -2.44
C TYR A 79 -9.61 3.61 -2.69
N ARG A 80 -9.10 4.56 -1.90
CA ARG A 80 -7.70 5.00 -1.99
C ARG A 80 -6.71 3.87 -1.77
N HIS A 81 -7.02 2.91 -0.90
CA HIS A 81 -6.18 1.73 -0.67
C HIS A 81 -5.99 0.83 -1.89
N ILE A 82 -6.90 0.89 -2.87
CA ILE A 82 -6.83 0.08 -4.10
C ILE A 82 -6.49 0.89 -5.35
N LEU A 83 -6.27 2.19 -5.25
CA LEU A 83 -5.79 2.99 -6.37
C LEU A 83 -4.42 2.49 -6.84
N PRO A 84 -4.10 2.58 -8.14
CA PRO A 84 -2.74 2.39 -8.63
C PRO A 84 -1.75 3.27 -7.88
N GLN A 85 -0.62 2.70 -7.50
CA GLN A 85 0.45 3.43 -6.79
C GLN A 85 1.04 4.54 -7.66
N TYR A 86 1.07 4.32 -8.96
CA TYR A 86 1.44 5.32 -9.96
C TYR A 86 0.70 6.64 -9.73
N SER A 87 -0.60 6.59 -9.48
CA SER A 87 -1.44 7.78 -9.27
C SER A 87 -1.06 8.62 -8.05
N PHE A 88 -0.34 8.02 -7.09
CA PHE A 88 0.12 8.74 -5.90
C PHE A 88 1.41 9.53 -6.14
N LEU A 89 2.19 9.16 -7.15
CA LEU A 89 3.57 9.61 -7.34
C LEU A 89 3.75 10.47 -8.58
N HIS A 90 2.75 10.47 -9.49
CA HIS A 90 2.82 11.16 -10.75
C HIS A 90 1.75 12.25 -10.84
N ASP A 91 2.08 13.33 -11.55
CA ASP A 91 1.13 14.39 -11.88
C ASP A 91 0.23 14.02 -13.07
N SER A 92 -0.61 14.98 -13.49
CA SER A 92 -1.53 14.81 -14.64
C SER A 92 -0.81 14.60 -15.97
N ASP A 93 0.44 15.04 -16.07
CA ASP A 93 1.26 14.94 -17.29
C ASP A 93 2.08 13.64 -17.31
N GLY A 94 1.95 12.82 -16.27
CA GLY A 94 2.66 11.55 -16.12
C GLY A 94 4.10 11.71 -15.63
N LYS A 95 4.49 12.89 -15.14
CA LYS A 95 5.80 13.12 -14.54
C LYS A 95 5.81 12.63 -13.10
N CYS A 96 6.83 11.85 -12.74
CA CYS A 96 7.07 11.51 -11.33
C CYS A 96 7.48 12.77 -10.57
N ILE A 97 6.74 13.12 -9.53
CA ILE A 97 6.92 14.34 -8.72
C ILE A 97 7.44 14.06 -7.32
N VAL A 98 7.94 12.84 -7.08
CA VAL A 98 8.68 12.47 -5.87
C VAL A 98 10.14 12.20 -6.22
N ASP A 99 11.04 12.44 -5.27
CA ASP A 99 12.50 12.40 -5.49
C ASP A 99 13.05 10.98 -5.38
N PHE A 100 12.37 10.10 -4.62
CA PHE A 100 12.78 8.72 -4.45
C PHE A 100 11.58 7.77 -4.36
N VAL A 101 11.65 6.65 -5.11
CA VAL A 101 10.67 5.57 -5.06
C VAL A 101 11.38 4.29 -4.67
N GLY A 102 11.19 3.88 -3.42
CA GLY A 102 11.70 2.60 -2.89
C GLY A 102 10.71 1.45 -3.13
N ARG A 103 11.17 0.22 -2.90
CA ARG A 103 10.37 -1.00 -3.04
C ARG A 103 10.09 -1.62 -1.68
N PHE A 104 8.87 -2.09 -1.48
CA PHE A 104 8.49 -2.80 -0.26
C PHE A 104 9.27 -4.12 -0.10
N GLU A 105 9.62 -4.74 -1.21
CA GLU A 105 10.40 -5.98 -1.29
C GLU A 105 11.83 -5.80 -0.77
N SER A 106 12.39 -4.59 -0.87
CA SER A 106 13.71 -4.17 -0.35
C SER A 106 13.60 -3.04 0.69
N LEU A 107 12.50 -3.02 1.45
CA LEU A 107 12.10 -1.87 2.27
C LEU A 107 13.22 -1.35 3.19
N GLN A 108 13.94 -2.22 3.91
CA GLN A 108 15.00 -1.76 4.82
C GLN A 108 16.15 -1.11 4.04
N THR A 109 16.61 -1.75 2.98
CA THR A 109 17.72 -1.23 2.13
C THR A 109 17.36 0.11 1.50
N ASP A 110 16.14 0.24 0.99
CA ASP A 110 15.70 1.48 0.36
C ASP A 110 15.42 2.57 1.40
N PHE A 111 14.95 2.21 2.60
CA PHE A 111 14.80 3.15 3.70
C PHE A 111 16.16 3.63 4.25
N ASP A 112 17.18 2.77 4.26
CA ASP A 112 18.55 3.17 4.61
C ASP A 112 19.06 4.28 3.67
N ARG A 113 18.74 4.21 2.37
CA ARG A 113 19.07 5.27 1.40
C ARG A 113 18.36 6.57 1.70
N VAL A 114 17.04 6.51 2.01
CA VAL A 114 16.28 7.70 2.43
C VAL A 114 16.89 8.32 3.68
N CYS A 115 17.23 7.53 4.67
CA CYS A 115 17.87 8.02 5.90
C CYS A 115 19.23 8.65 5.64
N ALA A 116 20.04 8.07 4.76
CA ALA A 116 21.32 8.62 4.36
C ALA A 116 21.16 10.00 3.69
N GLU A 117 20.20 10.15 2.79
CA GLU A 117 19.89 11.42 2.13
C GLU A 117 19.45 12.50 3.12
N LEU A 118 18.66 12.11 4.14
CA LEU A 118 18.17 13.00 5.17
C LEU A 118 19.14 13.22 6.35
N GLY A 119 20.30 12.58 6.34
CA GLY A 119 21.26 12.66 7.45
C GLY A 119 20.78 11.99 8.75
N VAL A 120 19.85 11.03 8.66
CA VAL A 120 19.30 10.28 9.81
C VAL A 120 20.17 9.05 10.08
N SER A 121 20.75 8.96 11.28
CA SER A 121 21.71 7.90 11.62
C SER A 121 21.06 6.55 12.00
N ASP A 122 19.82 6.55 12.53
CA ASP A 122 19.11 5.32 12.87
C ASP A 122 18.01 5.07 11.84
N SER A 123 18.30 4.14 10.92
CA SER A 123 17.40 3.74 9.83
C SER A 123 16.63 2.46 10.10
N ARG A 124 16.77 1.84 11.27
CA ARG A 124 16.14 0.57 11.58
C ARG A 124 14.62 0.69 11.65
N LEU A 125 13.94 0.00 10.72
CA LEU A 125 12.48 -0.05 10.73
C LEU A 125 11.94 -1.02 11.78
N PRO A 126 11.01 -0.58 12.66
CA PRO A 126 10.36 -1.47 13.61
C PRO A 126 9.34 -2.38 12.91
N HIS A 127 9.31 -3.65 13.25
CA HIS A 127 8.32 -4.62 12.74
C HIS A 127 6.96 -4.44 13.44
N VAL A 128 6.21 -3.40 13.10
CA VAL A 128 5.00 -2.98 13.85
C VAL A 128 3.72 -3.69 13.39
N ASN A 129 3.60 -4.05 12.13
CA ASN A 129 2.38 -4.58 11.52
C ASN A 129 2.51 -6.03 11.05
N SER A 130 3.18 -6.90 11.83
CA SER A 130 3.07 -8.33 11.55
C SER A 130 1.63 -8.77 11.87
N SER A 131 1.00 -9.49 10.93
CA SER A 131 -0.34 -10.06 11.14
C SER A 131 -0.42 -11.03 12.32
N GLU A 132 0.71 -11.46 12.87
CA GLU A 132 0.84 -12.23 14.10
C GLU A 132 0.39 -11.45 15.34
N ASN A 133 0.64 -10.13 15.41
CA ASN A 133 0.28 -9.30 16.55
C ASN A 133 -1.22 -9.02 16.69
N ARG A 134 -2.01 -9.15 15.62
CA ARG A 134 -3.47 -8.96 15.70
C ARG A 134 -4.20 -10.14 16.34
N SER A 135 -3.68 -11.35 16.21
CA SER A 135 -4.25 -12.55 16.87
C SER A 135 -3.84 -12.64 18.34
N GLY A 136 -2.72 -12.04 18.74
CA GLY A 136 -2.17 -12.14 20.11
C GLY A 136 -2.96 -11.37 21.16
N ARG A 137 -3.58 -10.23 20.83
CA ARG A 137 -4.31 -9.42 21.83
C ARG A 137 -5.60 -10.05 22.35
N LEU A 138 -6.19 -11.00 21.63
CA LEU A 138 -7.42 -11.71 22.08
C LEU A 138 -7.13 -13.07 22.74
N ARG A 139 -5.91 -13.60 22.61
CA ARG A 139 -5.55 -14.94 23.09
C ARG A 139 -4.97 -15.00 24.49
N MET A 140 -4.72 -13.88 25.15
CA MET A 140 -4.14 -13.88 26.51
C MET A 140 -5.10 -14.34 27.61
N ARG A 141 -6.33 -14.72 27.30
CA ARG A 141 -7.34 -15.08 28.34
C ARG A 141 -7.69 -16.54 28.48
N PHE A 142 -7.28 -17.42 27.55
CA PHE A 142 -7.55 -18.87 27.71
C PHE A 142 -6.48 -19.74 27.04
N GLY A 143 -5.71 -20.48 27.83
CA GLY A 143 -5.18 -21.79 27.48
C GLY A 143 -3.97 -21.83 26.55
N ARG A 144 -2.81 -21.96 27.17
CA ARG A 144 -1.56 -22.47 26.61
C ARG A 144 -1.76 -23.89 26.09
N LEU A 145 -2.02 -24.05 24.76
CA LEU A 145 -1.71 -25.31 24.07
C LEU A 145 -1.54 -25.06 22.56
N LEU A 146 -0.32 -25.33 22.09
CA LEU A 146 0.09 -25.76 20.75
C LEU A 146 -0.62 -25.10 19.53
N SER A 147 -0.17 -23.94 19.12
CA SER A 147 -0.26 -23.54 17.71
C SER A 147 1.11 -23.02 17.29
N ARG A 148 1.85 -23.82 16.51
CA ARG A 148 2.99 -23.36 15.72
C ARG A 148 2.51 -22.13 14.93
N PRO A 149 3.30 -21.05 14.79
CA PRO A 149 3.00 -20.03 13.82
C PRO A 149 2.96 -20.71 12.45
N THR A 150 1.79 -20.78 11.84
CA THR A 150 1.65 -21.22 10.46
C THR A 150 2.40 -20.21 9.60
N ALA A 151 3.41 -20.69 8.89
CA ALA A 151 4.11 -19.87 7.88
C ALA A 151 3.04 -19.16 7.04
N ARG A 152 3.19 -17.86 6.89
CA ARG A 152 2.20 -17.06 6.16
C ARG A 152 2.18 -17.53 4.72
N GLU A 153 1.04 -17.99 4.24
CA GLU A 153 0.87 -18.36 2.84
C GLU A 153 1.37 -17.23 1.94
N HIS A 154 2.21 -17.57 0.98
CA HIS A 154 2.71 -16.62 -0.01
C HIS A 154 1.54 -16.05 -0.82
N TYR A 155 1.64 -14.80 -1.30
CA TYR A 155 0.52 -14.17 -1.99
C TYR A 155 0.12 -14.91 -3.27
N THR A 156 1.04 -15.61 -3.92
CA THR A 156 0.78 -16.37 -5.15
C THR A 156 -0.25 -17.48 -4.96
N THR A 157 -0.40 -18.03 -3.75
CA THR A 157 -1.38 -19.08 -3.46
C THR A 157 -2.85 -18.63 -3.55
N PHE A 158 -3.07 -17.31 -3.64
CA PHE A 158 -4.41 -16.70 -3.78
C PHE A 158 -4.85 -16.56 -5.24
N TYR A 159 -3.96 -16.81 -6.18
CA TYR A 159 -4.15 -16.51 -7.59
C TYR A 159 -4.28 -17.77 -8.44
N ASP A 160 -5.24 -17.73 -9.36
CA ASP A 160 -5.28 -18.52 -10.57
C ASP A 160 -4.92 -17.63 -11.77
N ASP A 161 -4.75 -18.22 -12.96
CA ASP A 161 -4.35 -17.48 -14.18
C ASP A 161 -5.34 -16.35 -14.54
N GLU A 162 -6.64 -16.56 -14.27
CA GLU A 162 -7.68 -15.56 -14.48
C GLU A 162 -7.44 -14.34 -13.56
N LEU A 163 -7.23 -14.56 -12.27
CA LEU A 163 -7.00 -13.50 -11.30
C LEU A 163 -5.67 -12.79 -11.53
N ILE A 164 -4.63 -13.50 -11.97
CA ILE A 164 -3.35 -12.88 -12.36
C ILE A 164 -3.59 -11.85 -13.45
N SER A 165 -4.35 -12.23 -14.49
CA SER A 165 -4.67 -11.34 -15.61
C SER A 165 -5.54 -10.16 -15.20
N ILE A 166 -6.60 -10.40 -14.41
CA ILE A 166 -7.52 -9.33 -13.94
C ILE A 166 -6.75 -8.30 -13.12
N VAL A 167 -5.94 -8.74 -12.17
CA VAL A 167 -5.20 -7.83 -11.29
C VAL A 167 -4.04 -7.15 -12.04
N GLY A 168 -3.39 -7.86 -12.96
CA GLY A 168 -2.38 -7.29 -13.85
C GLY A 168 -2.94 -6.15 -14.71
N GLU A 169 -4.13 -6.33 -15.29
CA GLU A 169 -4.78 -5.27 -16.05
C GLU A 169 -5.27 -4.12 -15.16
N MET A 170 -5.82 -4.41 -13.99
CA MET A 170 -6.27 -3.41 -13.02
C MET A 170 -5.13 -2.46 -12.58
N TYR A 171 -3.91 -3.00 -12.46
CA TYR A 171 -2.72 -2.26 -12.05
C TYR A 171 -1.67 -2.15 -13.15
N ARG A 172 -2.09 -2.19 -14.43
CA ARG A 172 -1.19 -2.17 -15.57
C ARG A 172 -0.20 -1.00 -15.51
N VAL A 173 -0.65 0.18 -15.12
CA VAL A 173 0.22 1.34 -14.99
C VAL A 173 1.31 1.17 -13.92
N ASP A 174 1.02 0.48 -12.81
CA ASP A 174 2.01 0.16 -11.77
C ASP A 174 3.00 -0.90 -12.29
N VAL A 175 2.49 -1.91 -12.99
CA VAL A 175 3.30 -2.99 -13.59
C VAL A 175 4.30 -2.42 -14.58
N GLU A 176 3.83 -1.58 -15.50
CA GLU A 176 4.68 -0.96 -16.53
C GLU A 176 5.67 0.05 -15.94
N ALA A 177 5.19 0.97 -15.08
CA ALA A 177 6.03 2.05 -14.55
C ALA A 177 7.11 1.54 -13.60
N PHE A 178 6.81 0.51 -12.80
CA PHE A 178 7.74 0.02 -11.78
C PHE A 178 8.36 -1.35 -12.12
N GLY A 179 8.05 -1.93 -13.28
CA GLY A 179 8.62 -3.20 -13.74
C GLY A 179 8.29 -4.37 -12.80
N PHE A 180 7.03 -4.46 -12.34
CA PHE A 180 6.59 -5.59 -11.53
C PHE A 180 6.20 -6.78 -12.40
N GLU A 181 6.49 -7.97 -11.90
CA GLU A 181 6.07 -9.23 -12.48
C GLU A 181 5.37 -10.08 -11.41
N PHE A 182 4.48 -10.98 -11.86
CA PHE A 182 3.90 -11.98 -10.97
C PHE A 182 4.95 -13.06 -10.70
N GLU A 183 5.28 -13.29 -9.43
CA GLU A 183 6.20 -14.36 -9.03
C GLU A 183 5.53 -15.72 -9.24
N LYS A 184 6.25 -16.66 -9.89
CA LYS A 184 5.77 -18.02 -10.14
C LYS A 184 6.17 -18.99 -9.04
#